data_f81c9f64b2e505596d492a133f3c6e0e
#
_entry.id   f81c9f64b2e505596d492a133f3c6e0e
#
_cell.length_a   1.000
_cell.length_b   1.000
_cell.length_c   1.000
_cell.angle_alpha   90.00
_cell.angle_beta   90.00
_cell.angle_gamma   90.00
#
_symmetry.space_group_name_H-M   'P 1'
#
loop_
_entity.id
_entity.type
_entity.pdbx_description
1 polymer ?
#
loop_
_entity_poly.entity_id
_entity_poly.type
_entity_poly.pdbx_seq_one_letter_code
_entity_poly.pdbx_strand_id
1 'polypeptide(L)'
;SLDLLRPTIREEGSELWFSWNPGAETDPVDVLLRGDNPPPGTAVVEANWRDNPCFPDVLKLEMEYDRGRDPDKYAHVWEGKYLQRSDAKVFRNWSIEAFEAPNDAVHRMGADFGFSVDPTVLVRCHIIGRKLYIDYEAYQIGCEIVDTPSLFMSVPESEKWPMVADSARPETVSHLRRHGFPKIQSAVKGAKSVEDGVAWLQSHDIIVHPRCLHTIDELTHYSYKVDQLTDKVLPVLADKDNHVIDALRYACEGARRAQNISKPVQFTPLPTANKWN
;
A
#
# COMPACT_ATOMS: atom_id res chain seq x y z
N SER A 1 -13.97 -6.97 21.66
CA SER A 1 -13.80 -7.85 20.50
C SER A 1 -15.06 -8.68 20.29
N LEU A 2 -15.54 -8.80 19.05
CA LEU A 2 -16.73 -9.59 18.68
C LEU A 2 -16.57 -11.07 19.03
N ASP A 3 -15.36 -11.60 18.93
CA ASP A 3 -15.04 -13.00 19.23
C ASP A 3 -15.20 -13.32 20.72
N LEU A 4 -15.07 -12.33 21.59
CA LEU A 4 -15.32 -12.49 23.02
C LEU A 4 -16.79 -12.29 23.36
N LEU A 5 -17.48 -11.39 22.69
CA LEU A 5 -18.90 -11.10 22.97
C LEU A 5 -19.81 -12.25 22.54
N ARG A 6 -19.65 -12.77 21.32
CA ARG A 6 -20.53 -13.79 20.74
C ARG A 6 -20.68 -15.04 21.60
N PRO A 7 -19.59 -15.65 22.14
CA PRO A 7 -19.70 -16.82 23.00
C PRO A 7 -20.34 -16.56 24.38
N THR A 8 -20.52 -15.30 24.77
CA THR A 8 -21.17 -14.97 26.06
C THR A 8 -22.69 -15.00 25.98
N ILE A 9 -23.27 -14.93 24.79
CA ILE A 9 -24.71 -15.01 24.56
C ILE A 9 -25.10 -16.48 24.52
N ARG A 10 -25.86 -16.94 25.53
CA ARG A 10 -26.14 -18.36 25.75
C ARG A 10 -27.64 -18.69 25.84
N GLU A 11 -28.48 -17.68 25.91
CA GLU A 11 -29.92 -17.91 26.06
C GLU A 11 -30.55 -18.09 24.66
N GLU A 12 -31.39 -19.11 24.53
CA GLU A 12 -32.11 -19.42 23.30
C GLU A 12 -33.01 -18.24 22.87
N GLY A 13 -32.98 -17.89 21.59
CA GLY A 13 -33.72 -16.75 21.06
C GLY A 13 -33.08 -15.38 21.29
N SER A 14 -31.85 -15.34 21.85
CA SER A 14 -31.13 -14.08 21.96
C SER A 14 -30.68 -13.56 20.59
N GLU A 15 -30.69 -12.25 20.44
CA GLU A 15 -30.28 -11.56 19.21
C GLU A 15 -29.14 -10.57 19.51
N LEU A 16 -28.24 -10.39 18.54
CA LEU A 16 -27.22 -9.36 18.55
C LEU A 16 -27.54 -8.35 17.46
N TRP A 17 -27.67 -7.10 17.83
CA TRP A 17 -27.93 -6.00 16.91
C TRP A 17 -26.68 -5.13 16.74
N PHE A 18 -26.32 -4.87 15.50
CA PHE A 18 -25.19 -4.02 15.12
C PHE A 18 -25.68 -2.87 14.25
N SER A 19 -25.27 -1.66 14.55
CA SER A 19 -25.46 -0.49 13.71
C SER A 19 -24.14 0.21 13.55
N TRP A 20 -23.69 0.39 12.30
CA TRP A 20 -22.42 1.02 12.01
C TRP A 20 -22.42 1.69 10.64
N ASN A 21 -21.57 2.70 10.46
CA ASN A 21 -21.15 3.14 9.14
C ASN A 21 -19.88 2.36 8.77
N PRO A 22 -19.85 1.65 7.63
CA PRO A 22 -18.72 0.80 7.26
C PRO A 22 -17.47 1.65 7.00
N GLY A 23 -16.40 1.46 7.78
CA GLY A 23 -15.13 2.16 7.58
C GLY A 23 -14.32 1.53 6.46
N ALA A 24 -14.07 0.23 6.57
CA ALA A 24 -13.35 -0.55 5.58
C ALA A 24 -13.96 -1.95 5.45
N GLU A 25 -13.77 -2.59 4.29
CA GLU A 25 -14.19 -3.99 4.07
C GLU A 25 -13.53 -4.98 5.05
N THR A 26 -12.37 -4.60 5.59
CA THR A 26 -11.63 -5.38 6.58
C THR A 26 -12.09 -5.15 8.01
N ASP A 27 -13.06 -4.29 8.25
CA ASP A 27 -13.58 -4.06 9.60
C ASP A 27 -14.22 -5.34 10.14
N PRO A 28 -13.96 -5.71 11.43
CA PRO A 28 -14.42 -6.99 11.98
C PRO A 28 -15.92 -7.22 11.88
N VAL A 29 -16.74 -6.16 11.92
CA VAL A 29 -18.20 -6.27 11.76
C VAL A 29 -18.57 -6.53 10.30
N ASP A 30 -17.91 -5.87 9.35
CA ASP A 30 -18.10 -6.09 7.92
C ASP A 30 -17.71 -7.51 7.52
N VAL A 31 -16.50 -7.96 7.89
CA VAL A 31 -16.04 -9.33 7.65
C VAL A 31 -16.99 -10.36 8.23
N LEU A 32 -17.52 -10.12 9.44
CA LEU A 32 -18.43 -11.05 10.09
C LEU A 32 -19.80 -11.12 9.44
N LEU A 33 -20.39 -9.97 9.05
CA LEU A 33 -21.81 -9.88 8.67
C LEU A 33 -22.03 -9.70 7.18
N ARG A 34 -21.09 -9.08 6.45
CA ARG A 34 -21.15 -8.81 5.00
C ARG A 34 -20.14 -9.62 4.19
N GLY A 35 -19.27 -10.39 4.84
CA GLY A 35 -18.33 -11.31 4.19
C GLY A 35 -19.02 -12.53 3.56
N ASP A 36 -18.23 -13.38 2.90
CA ASP A 36 -18.72 -14.53 2.13
C ASP A 36 -19.46 -15.59 2.96
N ASN A 37 -19.18 -15.67 4.27
CA ASN A 37 -19.73 -16.69 5.17
C ASN A 37 -20.29 -16.07 6.47
N PRO A 38 -21.37 -15.29 6.40
CA PRO A 38 -21.98 -14.74 7.60
C PRO A 38 -22.58 -15.83 8.50
N PRO A 39 -22.69 -15.60 9.83
CA PRO A 39 -23.33 -16.54 10.75
C PRO A 39 -24.76 -16.89 10.30
N PRO A 40 -25.21 -18.16 10.52
CA PRO A 40 -26.59 -18.55 10.20
C PRO A 40 -27.62 -17.63 10.88
N GLY A 41 -28.64 -17.22 10.15
CA GLY A 41 -29.69 -16.33 10.63
C GLY A 41 -29.32 -14.84 10.61
N THR A 42 -28.16 -14.48 10.06
CA THR A 42 -27.78 -13.06 9.88
C THR A 42 -28.74 -12.39 8.88
N ALA A 43 -29.27 -11.23 9.26
CA ALA A 43 -29.98 -10.32 8.39
C ALA A 43 -29.21 -9.00 8.30
N VAL A 44 -28.81 -8.59 7.11
CA VAL A 44 -28.12 -7.31 6.87
C VAL A 44 -29.06 -6.39 6.11
N VAL A 45 -29.27 -5.19 6.64
CA VAL A 45 -30.08 -4.16 6.02
C VAL A 45 -29.21 -2.92 5.83
N GLU A 46 -29.04 -2.49 4.61
CA GLU A 46 -28.44 -1.20 4.29
C GLU A 46 -29.54 -0.12 4.32
N ALA A 47 -29.39 0.84 5.20
CA ALA A 47 -30.31 1.97 5.31
C ALA A 47 -29.54 3.28 5.28
N ASN A 48 -30.02 4.24 4.52
CA ASN A 48 -29.43 5.58 4.45
C ASN A 48 -30.52 6.67 4.59
N TRP A 49 -30.14 7.91 4.43
CA TRP A 49 -31.05 9.03 4.61
C TRP A 49 -32.29 8.98 3.69
N ARG A 50 -32.22 8.33 2.52
CA ARG A 50 -33.37 8.21 1.57
C ARG A 50 -34.43 7.26 2.08
N ASP A 51 -34.06 6.33 2.95
CA ASP A 51 -34.99 5.35 3.52
C ASP A 51 -35.74 5.89 4.73
N ASN A 52 -35.36 7.09 5.22
CA ASN A 52 -36.01 7.75 6.31
C ASN A 52 -37.08 8.75 5.79
N PRO A 53 -38.38 8.42 5.84
CA PRO A 53 -39.47 9.32 5.36
C PRO A 53 -39.60 10.61 6.18
N CYS A 54 -39.03 10.63 7.38
CA CYS A 54 -39.03 11.77 8.29
C CYS A 54 -37.65 12.45 8.39
N PHE A 55 -36.86 12.39 7.31
CA PHE A 55 -35.52 12.97 7.34
C PHE A 55 -35.57 14.49 7.58
N PRO A 56 -34.97 15.00 8.66
CA PRO A 56 -35.08 16.40 9.04
C PRO A 56 -34.45 17.37 8.05
N ASP A 57 -35.11 18.51 7.79
CA ASP A 57 -34.59 19.53 6.88
C ASP A 57 -33.21 20.07 7.29
N VAL A 58 -32.93 20.16 8.59
CA VAL A 58 -31.62 20.58 9.11
C VAL A 58 -30.51 19.62 8.65
N LEU A 59 -30.76 18.31 8.75
CA LEU A 59 -29.80 17.30 8.29
C LEU A 59 -29.70 17.29 6.77
N LYS A 60 -30.77 17.62 6.06
CA LYS A 60 -30.73 17.73 4.59
C LYS A 60 -29.80 18.85 4.13
N LEU A 61 -29.83 20.00 4.79
CA LEU A 61 -28.93 21.10 4.48
C LEU A 61 -27.46 20.74 4.74
N GLU A 62 -27.17 20.03 5.84
CA GLU A 62 -25.83 19.55 6.15
C GLU A 62 -25.37 18.50 5.13
N MET A 63 -26.23 17.58 4.76
CA MET A 63 -25.99 16.57 3.74
C MET A 63 -25.66 17.19 2.38
N GLU A 64 -26.43 18.20 1.93
CA GLU A 64 -26.18 18.92 0.68
C GLU A 64 -24.87 19.72 0.74
N TYR A 65 -24.52 20.29 1.88
CA TYR A 65 -23.26 20.97 2.10
C TYR A 65 -22.07 19.99 1.98
N ASP A 66 -22.14 18.82 2.65
CA ASP A 66 -21.12 17.79 2.55
C ASP A 66 -20.99 17.29 1.10
N ARG A 67 -22.10 17.08 0.41
CA ARG A 67 -22.13 16.63 -0.99
C ARG A 67 -21.38 17.58 -1.94
N GLY A 68 -21.51 18.88 -1.72
CA GLY A 68 -20.82 19.88 -2.55
C GLY A 68 -19.37 20.10 -2.21
N ARG A 69 -18.96 19.85 -0.96
CA ARG A 69 -17.63 20.16 -0.45
C ARG A 69 -16.72 18.96 -0.39
N ASP A 70 -17.24 17.80 -0.01
CA ASP A 70 -16.47 16.57 0.22
C ASP A 70 -17.29 15.35 -0.23
N PRO A 71 -17.25 15.00 -1.53
CA PRO A 71 -18.02 13.88 -2.05
C PRO A 71 -17.68 12.54 -1.41
N ASP A 72 -16.43 12.33 -0.97
CA ASP A 72 -15.99 11.08 -0.32
C ASP A 72 -16.61 10.97 1.09
N LYS A 73 -16.57 12.07 1.85
CA LYS A 73 -17.27 12.15 3.14
C LYS A 73 -18.78 11.96 2.97
N TYR A 74 -19.39 12.61 1.97
CA TYR A 74 -20.81 12.43 1.66
C TYR A 74 -21.15 10.97 1.38
N ALA A 75 -20.38 10.30 0.52
CA ALA A 75 -20.60 8.90 0.19
C ALA A 75 -20.51 7.99 1.41
N HIS A 76 -19.54 8.25 2.31
CA HIS A 76 -19.39 7.48 3.55
C HIS A 76 -20.50 7.76 4.56
N VAL A 77 -20.72 9.02 4.93
CA VAL A 77 -21.63 9.40 6.04
C VAL A 77 -23.09 9.22 5.65
N TRP A 78 -23.45 9.61 4.41
CA TRP A 78 -24.84 9.71 3.98
C TRP A 78 -25.32 8.57 3.09
N GLU A 79 -24.41 7.91 2.36
CA GLU A 79 -24.72 6.79 1.48
C GLU A 79 -24.26 5.42 2.03
N GLY A 80 -23.59 5.40 3.20
CA GLY A 80 -23.09 4.16 3.82
C GLY A 80 -22.00 3.45 3.02
N LYS A 81 -21.25 4.17 2.20
CA LYS A 81 -20.09 3.62 1.48
C LYS A 81 -18.88 3.51 2.40
N TYR A 82 -17.95 2.63 2.06
CA TYR A 82 -16.68 2.58 2.76
C TYR A 82 -15.98 3.94 2.75
N LEU A 83 -15.30 4.24 3.85
CA LEU A 83 -14.60 5.52 3.99
C LEU A 83 -13.43 5.58 3.00
N GLN A 84 -13.63 6.30 1.90
CA GLN A 84 -12.56 6.61 0.96
C GLN A 84 -11.92 7.93 1.35
N ARG A 85 -10.78 7.88 2.02
CA ARG A 85 -9.99 9.06 2.34
C ARG A 85 -8.97 9.29 1.23
N SER A 86 -9.39 9.96 0.19
CA SER A 86 -8.50 10.34 -0.91
C SER A 86 -7.34 11.22 -0.44
N ASP A 87 -7.52 12.00 0.62
CA ASP A 87 -6.49 12.84 1.24
C ASP A 87 -5.41 12.04 1.98
N ALA A 88 -5.76 10.87 2.51
CA ALA A 88 -4.81 9.97 3.18
C ALA A 88 -4.04 9.05 2.23
N LYS A 89 -4.44 8.93 0.96
CA LYS A 89 -3.74 8.06 -0.02
C LYS A 89 -2.33 8.56 -0.28
N VAL A 90 -1.37 7.64 -0.18
CA VAL A 90 0.05 7.93 -0.45
C VAL A 90 0.29 8.11 -1.95
N PHE A 91 -0.26 7.22 -2.78
CA PHE A 91 -0.06 7.25 -4.24
C PHE A 91 -1.32 7.71 -4.98
N ARG A 92 -1.17 8.72 -5.85
CA ARG A 92 -2.22 9.25 -6.73
C ARG A 92 -1.77 9.33 -8.18
N ASN A 93 -0.51 9.09 -8.44
CA ASN A 93 0.22 9.27 -9.69
C ASN A 93 0.44 7.93 -10.38
N TRP A 94 -0.58 7.06 -10.42
CA TRP A 94 -0.47 5.76 -11.04
C TRP A 94 -1.70 5.41 -11.89
N SER A 95 -1.51 4.49 -12.84
CA SER A 95 -2.55 3.98 -13.72
C SER A 95 -2.32 2.52 -14.06
N ILE A 96 -3.40 1.83 -14.47
CA ILE A 96 -3.34 0.46 -14.98
C ILE A 96 -3.32 0.53 -16.49
N GLU A 97 -2.29 -0.07 -17.10
CA GLU A 97 -2.13 -0.09 -18.56
C GLU A 97 -1.47 -1.41 -18.97
N ALA A 98 -1.98 -2.04 -20.03
CA ALA A 98 -1.33 -3.20 -20.62
C ALA A 98 -0.20 -2.71 -21.53
N PHE A 99 1.01 -3.21 -21.32
CA PHE A 99 2.19 -2.85 -22.09
C PHE A 99 3.15 -4.02 -22.20
N GLU A 100 4.06 -3.95 -23.15
CA GLU A 100 5.23 -4.84 -23.26
C GLU A 100 6.49 -4.02 -23.00
N ALA A 101 7.38 -4.59 -22.19
CA ALA A 101 8.65 -3.95 -21.92
C ALA A 101 9.51 -3.90 -23.21
N PRO A 102 10.17 -2.76 -23.52
CA PRO A 102 11.12 -2.70 -24.62
C PRO A 102 12.22 -3.76 -24.49
N ASN A 103 12.73 -4.28 -25.61
CA ASN A 103 13.77 -5.30 -25.62
C ASN A 103 15.07 -4.84 -24.96
N ASP A 104 15.32 -3.54 -24.92
CA ASP A 104 16.48 -2.90 -24.29
C ASP A 104 16.19 -2.37 -22.88
N ALA A 105 15.02 -2.68 -22.31
CA ALA A 105 14.66 -2.24 -20.97
C ALA A 105 15.63 -2.80 -19.90
N VAL A 106 16.10 -1.90 -19.06
CA VAL A 106 16.93 -2.26 -17.89
C VAL A 106 15.99 -2.61 -16.73
N HIS A 107 15.77 -3.92 -16.55
CA HIS A 107 14.91 -4.38 -15.46
C HIS A 107 15.58 -4.24 -14.11
N ARG A 108 14.76 -3.97 -13.11
CA ARG A 108 15.11 -3.86 -11.70
C ARG A 108 14.22 -4.80 -10.92
N MET A 109 14.82 -5.52 -9.99
CA MET A 109 14.12 -6.45 -9.11
C MET A 109 14.21 -5.94 -7.67
N GLY A 110 13.10 -5.97 -6.98
CA GLY A 110 13.07 -5.68 -5.55
C GLY A 110 12.29 -6.75 -4.79
N ALA A 111 12.79 -7.15 -3.64
CA ALA A 111 12.18 -8.20 -2.84
C ALA A 111 11.97 -7.77 -1.40
N ASP A 112 10.80 -8.10 -0.86
CA ASP A 112 10.48 -8.02 0.55
C ASP A 112 10.17 -9.43 1.10
N PHE A 113 10.68 -9.75 2.29
CA PHE A 113 10.58 -11.10 2.86
C PHE A 113 9.60 -11.12 4.03
N GLY A 114 8.43 -11.68 3.81
CA GLY A 114 7.46 -11.92 4.85
C GLY A 114 7.80 -13.09 5.78
N PHE A 115 7.03 -13.19 6.85
CA PHE A 115 7.07 -14.31 7.79
C PHE A 115 5.66 -14.63 8.27
N SER A 116 5.31 -15.93 8.28
CA SER A 116 4.01 -16.42 8.77
C SER A 116 2.83 -15.81 8.00
N VAL A 117 2.32 -14.67 8.44
CA VAL A 117 1.14 -14.00 7.87
C VAL A 117 1.51 -12.92 6.83
N ASP A 118 2.75 -12.46 6.84
CA ASP A 118 3.22 -11.47 5.88
C ASP A 118 3.70 -12.13 4.59
N PRO A 119 3.44 -11.54 3.43
CA PRO A 119 3.84 -12.12 2.16
C PRO A 119 5.33 -11.97 1.87
N THR A 120 5.92 -12.95 1.20
CA THR A 120 7.18 -12.78 0.49
C THR A 120 6.88 -12.29 -0.92
N VAL A 121 7.51 -11.20 -1.31
CA VAL A 121 7.22 -10.46 -2.54
C VAL A 121 8.47 -10.28 -3.39
N LEU A 122 8.33 -10.42 -4.71
CA LEU A 122 9.29 -9.95 -5.71
C LEU A 122 8.56 -9.08 -6.72
N VAL A 123 9.09 -7.90 -7.03
CA VAL A 123 8.57 -7.01 -8.06
C VAL A 123 9.61 -6.81 -9.15
N ARG A 124 9.17 -6.89 -10.42
CA ARG A 124 9.97 -6.48 -11.57
C ARG A 124 9.46 -5.14 -12.11
N CYS A 125 10.37 -4.21 -12.33
CA CYS A 125 10.06 -2.91 -12.89
C CYS A 125 11.16 -2.39 -13.80
N HIS A 126 10.85 -1.38 -14.62
CA HIS A 126 11.81 -0.62 -15.40
C HIS A 126 11.41 0.87 -15.48
N ILE A 127 12.37 1.73 -15.82
CA ILE A 127 12.17 3.19 -15.82
C ILE A 127 12.44 3.73 -17.20
N ILE A 128 11.51 4.52 -17.74
CA ILE A 128 11.68 5.26 -19.00
C ILE A 128 11.34 6.73 -18.74
N GLY A 129 12.34 7.59 -18.71
CA GLY A 129 12.17 9.01 -18.38
C GLY A 129 11.65 9.18 -16.94
N ARG A 130 10.43 9.71 -16.78
CA ARG A 130 9.75 9.87 -15.48
C ARG A 130 8.70 8.80 -15.22
N LYS A 131 8.56 7.81 -16.08
CA LYS A 131 7.59 6.73 -15.92
C LYS A 131 8.26 5.49 -15.34
N LEU A 132 7.64 4.94 -14.30
CA LEU A 132 8.01 3.68 -13.68
C LEU A 132 6.99 2.62 -14.10
N TYR A 133 7.44 1.62 -14.83
CA TYR A 133 6.61 0.53 -15.32
C TYR A 133 6.81 -0.71 -14.45
N ILE A 134 5.72 -1.28 -13.95
CA ILE A 134 5.71 -2.51 -13.14
C ILE A 134 4.98 -3.58 -13.95
N ASP A 135 5.68 -4.62 -14.36
CA ASP A 135 5.15 -5.59 -15.30
C ASP A 135 5.01 -7.01 -14.75
N TYR A 136 5.71 -7.37 -13.71
CA TYR A 136 5.57 -8.67 -13.03
C TYR A 136 5.74 -8.55 -11.53
N GLU A 137 5.01 -9.40 -10.83
CA GLU A 137 5.14 -9.62 -9.39
C GLU A 137 5.06 -11.10 -9.07
N ALA A 138 5.73 -11.52 -7.99
CA ALA A 138 5.47 -12.76 -7.28
C ALA A 138 5.08 -12.41 -5.85
N TYR A 139 4.06 -13.09 -5.32
CA TYR A 139 3.49 -12.79 -4.00
C TYR A 139 3.00 -14.09 -3.36
N GLN A 140 3.48 -14.40 -2.17
CA GLN A 140 3.06 -15.60 -1.44
C GLN A 140 3.13 -15.39 0.07
N ILE A 141 2.01 -15.59 0.75
CA ILE A 141 1.94 -15.64 2.22
C ILE A 141 2.47 -16.99 2.69
N GLY A 142 3.22 -16.99 3.80
CA GLY A 142 3.77 -18.21 4.39
C GLY A 142 4.79 -18.92 3.51
N CYS A 143 5.52 -18.19 2.66
CA CYS A 143 6.58 -18.73 1.83
C CYS A 143 7.80 -19.10 2.66
N GLU A 144 8.14 -20.38 2.67
CA GLU A 144 9.36 -20.88 3.34
C GLU A 144 10.62 -20.47 2.56
N ILE A 145 11.76 -20.37 3.29
CA ILE A 145 13.04 -19.98 2.68
C ILE A 145 13.42 -20.89 1.52
N VAL A 146 13.13 -22.18 1.65
CA VAL A 146 13.48 -23.20 0.63
C VAL A 146 12.64 -23.06 -0.64
N ASP A 147 11.43 -22.49 -0.55
CA ASP A 147 10.50 -22.31 -1.65
C ASP A 147 10.66 -20.94 -2.34
N THR A 148 11.32 -19.99 -1.66
CA THR A 148 11.52 -18.64 -2.19
C THR A 148 12.21 -18.61 -3.57
N PRO A 149 13.22 -19.45 -3.87
CA PRO A 149 13.80 -19.48 -5.23
C PRO A 149 12.77 -19.83 -6.31
N SER A 150 11.92 -20.83 -6.07
CA SER A 150 10.86 -21.23 -7.01
C SER A 150 9.83 -20.14 -7.21
N LEU A 151 9.42 -19.47 -6.14
CA LEU A 151 8.53 -18.31 -6.19
C LEU A 151 9.14 -17.19 -7.07
N PHE A 152 10.40 -16.86 -6.86
CA PHE A 152 11.05 -15.77 -7.58
C PHE A 152 11.33 -16.11 -9.05
N MET A 153 11.57 -17.37 -9.39
CA MET A 153 11.70 -17.85 -10.77
C MET A 153 10.41 -17.74 -11.58
N SER A 154 9.24 -17.56 -10.94
CA SER A 154 7.98 -17.28 -11.64
C SER A 154 7.96 -15.92 -12.32
N VAL A 155 8.80 -14.97 -11.87
CA VAL A 155 8.99 -13.68 -12.51
C VAL A 155 10.03 -13.82 -13.64
N PRO A 156 9.68 -13.54 -14.89
CA PRO A 156 10.57 -13.71 -16.04
C PRO A 156 11.91 -12.97 -15.86
N GLU A 157 12.99 -13.70 -16.13
CA GLU A 157 14.38 -13.19 -16.09
C GLU A 157 14.86 -12.71 -14.71
N SER A 158 14.17 -13.09 -13.64
CA SER A 158 14.52 -12.67 -12.28
C SER A 158 15.96 -13.03 -11.88
N GLU A 159 16.49 -14.15 -12.37
CA GLU A 159 17.86 -14.59 -12.12
C GLU A 159 18.92 -13.80 -12.89
N LYS A 160 18.52 -13.12 -13.98
CA LYS A 160 19.47 -12.41 -14.86
C LYS A 160 19.78 -11.00 -14.37
N TRP A 161 18.83 -10.36 -13.74
CA TRP A 161 18.92 -8.95 -13.36
C TRP A 161 19.37 -8.76 -11.91
N PRO A 162 20.00 -7.61 -11.58
CA PRO A 162 20.29 -7.28 -10.19
C PRO A 162 19.00 -7.19 -9.37
N MET A 163 19.05 -7.78 -8.18
CA MET A 163 17.93 -7.76 -7.22
C MET A 163 18.39 -7.09 -5.92
N VAL A 164 17.57 -6.19 -5.40
CA VAL A 164 17.78 -5.60 -4.08
C VAL A 164 16.67 -6.09 -3.15
N ALA A 165 17.05 -6.70 -2.05
CA ALA A 165 16.13 -7.32 -1.12
C ALA A 165 16.22 -6.71 0.28
N ASP A 166 15.16 -6.86 1.07
CA ASP A 166 15.18 -6.45 2.47
C ASP A 166 16.42 -7.00 3.20
N SER A 167 17.08 -6.15 3.97
CA SER A 167 18.30 -6.49 4.72
C SER A 167 18.03 -7.15 6.08
N ALA A 168 16.78 -7.22 6.52
CA ALA A 168 16.42 -7.81 7.81
C ALA A 168 16.61 -9.35 7.84
N ARG A 169 16.69 -9.99 6.66
CA ARG A 169 16.82 -11.45 6.52
C ARG A 169 18.06 -11.85 5.69
N PRO A 170 19.25 -11.65 6.23
CA PRO A 170 20.51 -11.97 5.50
C PRO A 170 20.65 -13.46 5.16
N GLU A 171 20.03 -14.35 5.94
CA GLU A 171 19.98 -15.79 5.68
C GLU A 171 19.21 -16.09 4.39
N THR A 172 18.08 -15.44 4.14
CA THR A 172 17.28 -15.60 2.92
C THR A 172 18.05 -15.06 1.70
N VAL A 173 18.70 -13.91 1.84
CA VAL A 173 19.57 -13.34 0.79
C VAL A 173 20.72 -14.32 0.46
N SER A 174 21.36 -14.90 1.49
CA SER A 174 22.42 -15.88 1.30
C SER A 174 21.92 -17.18 0.65
N HIS A 175 20.71 -17.63 1.00
CA HIS A 175 20.07 -18.79 0.40
C HIS A 175 19.80 -18.55 -1.09
N LEU A 176 19.11 -17.46 -1.44
CA LEU A 176 18.81 -17.09 -2.81
C LEU A 176 20.06 -16.95 -3.69
N ARG A 177 21.13 -16.34 -3.15
CA ARG A 177 22.41 -16.20 -3.87
C ARG A 177 22.98 -17.53 -4.32
N ARG A 178 22.82 -18.58 -3.52
CA ARG A 178 23.28 -19.95 -3.82
C ARG A 178 22.30 -20.73 -4.70
N HIS A 179 21.04 -20.27 -4.81
CA HIS A 179 19.97 -20.98 -5.50
C HIS A 179 19.43 -20.20 -6.71
N GLY A 180 20.31 -19.63 -7.53
CA GLY A 180 19.95 -19.07 -8.84
C GLY A 180 19.98 -17.55 -8.91
N PHE A 181 20.17 -16.82 -7.79
CA PHE A 181 20.14 -15.35 -7.77
C PHE A 181 21.49 -14.74 -7.35
N PRO A 182 22.58 -14.94 -8.11
CA PRO A 182 23.93 -14.52 -7.70
C PRO A 182 24.07 -12.99 -7.59
N LYS A 183 23.20 -12.22 -8.23
CA LYS A 183 23.21 -10.75 -8.25
C LYS A 183 22.32 -10.10 -7.18
N ILE A 184 21.81 -10.91 -6.22
CA ILE A 184 21.00 -10.38 -5.10
C ILE A 184 21.90 -9.65 -4.09
N GLN A 185 21.41 -8.49 -3.66
CA GLN A 185 22.06 -7.63 -2.68
C GLN A 185 21.06 -7.21 -1.61
N SER A 186 21.55 -6.98 -0.40
CA SER A 186 20.73 -6.41 0.67
C SER A 186 20.56 -4.90 0.47
N ALA A 187 19.35 -4.41 0.70
CA ALA A 187 19.05 -2.99 0.72
C ALA A 187 19.86 -2.25 1.79
N VAL A 188 20.26 -1.02 1.52
CA VAL A 188 20.95 -0.19 2.49
C VAL A 188 19.91 0.70 3.19
N LYS A 189 19.59 0.32 4.42
CA LYS A 189 18.66 1.05 5.28
C LYS A 189 19.40 2.22 5.97
N GLY A 190 18.77 3.39 5.98
CA GLY A 190 19.22 4.58 6.67
C GLY A 190 18.04 5.29 7.32
N ALA A 191 18.30 6.29 8.15
CA ALA A 191 17.26 7.14 8.69
C ALA A 191 16.42 7.71 7.53
N LYS A 192 15.09 7.69 7.65
CA LYS A 192 14.13 8.15 6.63
C LYS A 192 14.18 7.42 5.28
N SER A 193 14.78 6.21 5.22
CA SER A 193 14.89 5.47 3.95
C SER A 193 13.53 5.07 3.38
N VAL A 194 12.51 4.93 4.23
CA VAL A 194 11.12 4.62 3.82
C VAL A 194 10.50 5.84 3.18
N GLU A 195 10.47 6.96 3.90
CA GLU A 195 9.90 8.22 3.45
C GLU A 195 10.57 8.74 2.17
N ASP A 196 11.91 8.68 2.11
CA ASP A 196 12.67 9.07 0.92
C ASP A 196 12.38 8.16 -0.27
N GLY A 197 12.20 6.86 -0.03
CA GLY A 197 11.84 5.90 -1.06
C GLY A 197 10.43 6.15 -1.60
N VAL A 198 9.46 6.35 -0.71
CA VAL A 198 8.07 6.68 -1.07
C VAL A 198 8.01 8.02 -1.83
N ALA A 199 8.68 9.07 -1.34
CA ALA A 199 8.73 10.36 -2.02
C ALA A 199 9.35 10.26 -3.43
N TRP A 200 10.36 9.39 -3.59
CA TRP A 200 10.93 9.13 -4.90
C TRP A 200 9.94 8.44 -5.85
N LEU A 201 9.20 7.42 -5.38
CA LEU A 201 8.13 6.77 -6.16
C LEU A 201 7.03 7.78 -6.53
N GLN A 202 6.62 8.64 -5.61
CA GLN A 202 5.65 9.71 -5.86
C GLN A 202 6.10 10.73 -6.91
N SER A 203 7.41 10.84 -7.15
CA SER A 203 7.95 11.74 -8.19
C SER A 203 7.88 11.17 -9.62
N HIS A 204 7.42 9.93 -9.79
CA HIS A 204 7.28 9.23 -11.06
C HIS A 204 5.81 8.94 -11.36
N ASP A 205 5.46 8.90 -12.67
CA ASP A 205 4.17 8.35 -13.09
C ASP A 205 4.28 6.82 -13.10
N ILE A 206 3.54 6.15 -12.22
CA ILE A 206 3.61 4.69 -12.05
C ILE A 206 2.60 4.03 -12.98
N ILE A 207 3.06 3.12 -13.83
CA ILE A 207 2.23 2.37 -14.74
C ILE A 207 2.31 0.89 -14.37
N VAL A 208 1.16 0.32 -14.00
CA VAL A 208 1.07 -1.05 -13.50
C VAL A 208 0.39 -1.91 -14.54
N HIS A 209 1.04 -3.01 -14.90
CA HIS A 209 0.40 -3.98 -15.80
C HIS A 209 -0.77 -4.68 -15.08
N PRO A 210 -1.93 -4.92 -15.75
CA PRO A 210 -3.12 -5.54 -15.12
C PRO A 210 -2.86 -6.89 -14.41
N ARG A 211 -1.78 -7.60 -14.75
CA ARG A 211 -1.40 -8.87 -14.10
C ARG A 211 -0.85 -8.70 -12.69
N CYS A 212 -0.40 -7.49 -12.32
CA CYS A 212 0.19 -7.18 -11.02
C CYS A 212 -0.91 -6.79 -10.01
N LEU A 213 -1.71 -7.75 -9.60
CA LEU A 213 -2.91 -7.51 -8.79
C LEU A 213 -2.61 -7.01 -7.39
N HIS A 214 -1.55 -7.52 -6.76
CA HIS A 214 -1.15 -7.08 -5.41
C HIS A 214 -0.52 -5.68 -5.44
N THR A 215 0.22 -5.34 -6.50
CA THR A 215 0.71 -3.97 -6.72
C THR A 215 -0.46 -2.98 -6.86
N ILE A 216 -1.50 -3.35 -7.63
CA ILE A 216 -2.71 -2.53 -7.80
C ILE A 216 -3.42 -2.35 -6.45
N ASP A 217 -3.55 -3.42 -5.68
CA ASP A 217 -4.21 -3.39 -4.37
C ASP A 217 -3.47 -2.49 -3.39
N GLU A 218 -2.16 -2.68 -3.21
CA GLU A 218 -1.38 -1.86 -2.28
C GLU A 218 -1.29 -0.39 -2.70
N LEU A 219 -1.12 -0.07 -3.99
CA LEU A 219 -1.15 1.32 -4.47
C LEU A 219 -2.52 1.99 -4.24
N THR A 220 -3.59 1.21 -4.25
CA THR A 220 -4.95 1.69 -3.97
C THR A 220 -5.15 2.01 -2.48
N HIS A 221 -4.61 1.16 -1.59
CA HIS A 221 -4.93 1.19 -0.15
C HIS A 221 -3.83 1.79 0.73
N TYR A 222 -2.57 1.86 0.25
CA TYR A 222 -1.48 2.42 1.04
C TYR A 222 -1.73 3.87 1.39
N SER A 223 -1.71 4.16 2.68
CA SER A 223 -2.17 5.44 3.22
C SER A 223 -1.27 5.99 4.31
N TYR A 224 -1.41 7.28 4.56
CA TYR A 224 -0.93 7.90 5.78
C TYR A 224 -1.83 7.51 6.97
N LYS A 225 -1.26 7.48 8.17
CA LYS A 225 -2.04 7.27 9.41
C LYS A 225 -3.03 8.40 9.61
N VAL A 226 -4.18 8.04 10.16
CA VAL A 226 -5.21 9.00 10.53
C VAL A 226 -5.38 8.98 12.03
N ASP A 227 -5.39 10.14 12.65
CA ASP A 227 -5.69 10.30 14.06
C ASP A 227 -7.18 10.01 14.30
N GLN A 228 -7.48 8.97 15.06
CA GLN A 228 -8.86 8.51 15.30
C GLN A 228 -9.72 9.48 16.12
N LEU A 229 -9.10 10.39 16.87
CA LEU A 229 -9.80 11.35 17.71
C LEU A 229 -10.12 12.65 16.96
N THR A 230 -9.18 13.11 16.16
CA THR A 230 -9.28 14.40 15.45
C THR A 230 -9.61 14.25 13.98
N ASP A 231 -9.63 13.02 13.48
CA ASP A 231 -9.88 12.67 12.07
C ASP A 231 -8.90 13.30 11.08
N LYS A 232 -7.72 13.71 11.56
CA LYS A 232 -6.68 14.35 10.75
C LYS A 232 -5.69 13.34 10.20
N VAL A 233 -5.33 13.52 8.94
CA VAL A 233 -4.23 12.77 8.32
C VAL A 233 -2.91 13.22 8.94
N LEU A 234 -2.17 12.26 9.48
CA LEU A 234 -0.85 12.48 10.06
C LEU A 234 0.22 12.28 8.97
N PRO A 235 1.32 13.01 9.01
CA PRO A 235 2.43 12.83 8.06
C PRO A 235 3.27 11.58 8.41
N VAL A 236 2.62 10.48 8.72
CA VAL A 236 3.21 9.19 9.11
C VAL A 236 2.59 8.10 8.25
N LEU A 237 3.41 7.33 7.56
CA LEU A 237 2.96 6.22 6.74
C LEU A 237 2.31 5.13 7.60
N ALA A 238 1.25 4.50 7.10
CA ALA A 238 0.68 3.32 7.74
C ALA A 238 1.64 2.13 7.61
N ASP A 239 1.68 1.28 8.63
CA ASP A 239 2.52 0.09 8.67
C ASP A 239 1.67 -1.15 8.34
N LYS A 240 1.04 -1.11 7.16
CA LYS A 240 0.23 -2.19 6.59
C LYS A 240 0.07 -1.96 5.09
N ASP A 241 -0.24 -3.01 4.37
CA ASP A 241 -0.46 -2.98 2.91
C ASP A 241 0.73 -2.32 2.17
N ASN A 242 1.98 -2.70 2.53
CA ASN A 242 3.20 -2.03 2.10
C ASN A 242 4.32 -2.98 1.61
N HIS A 243 4.06 -4.27 1.50
CA HIS A 243 5.10 -5.26 1.13
C HIS A 243 5.56 -5.12 -0.32
N VAL A 244 4.61 -4.93 -1.24
CA VAL A 244 4.91 -4.63 -2.65
C VAL A 244 5.56 -3.25 -2.78
N ILE A 245 5.06 -2.26 -2.02
CA ILE A 245 5.64 -0.90 -2.00
C ILE A 245 7.09 -0.95 -1.50
N ASP A 246 7.38 -1.74 -0.47
CA ASP A 246 8.73 -1.89 0.06
C ASP A 246 9.64 -2.62 -0.94
N ALA A 247 9.17 -3.70 -1.56
CA ALA A 247 9.89 -4.36 -2.65
C ALA A 247 10.19 -3.38 -3.80
N LEU A 248 9.21 -2.55 -4.20
CA LEU A 248 9.39 -1.55 -5.25
C LEU A 248 10.41 -0.46 -4.87
N ARG A 249 10.41 -0.01 -3.61
CA ARG A 249 11.42 0.92 -3.08
C ARG A 249 12.82 0.32 -3.17
N TYR A 250 12.98 -0.98 -2.85
CA TYR A 250 14.26 -1.68 -2.98
C TYR A 250 14.68 -1.81 -4.44
N ALA A 251 13.77 -2.18 -5.35
CA ALA A 251 14.06 -2.23 -6.78
C ALA A 251 14.62 -0.90 -7.32
N CYS A 252 14.07 0.21 -6.83
CA CYS A 252 14.41 1.55 -7.28
C CYS A 252 15.58 2.20 -6.51
N GLU A 253 16.14 1.56 -5.46
CA GLU A 253 17.19 2.13 -4.61
C GLU A 253 18.39 2.63 -5.41
N GLY A 254 18.88 1.82 -6.36
CA GLY A 254 20.03 2.20 -7.20
C GLY A 254 19.75 3.41 -8.08
N ALA A 255 18.54 3.51 -8.66
CA ALA A 255 18.14 4.66 -9.48
C ALA A 255 18.05 5.93 -8.66
N ARG A 256 17.43 5.86 -7.47
CA ARG A 256 17.33 6.96 -6.52
C ARG A 256 18.69 7.50 -6.11
N ARG A 257 19.63 6.61 -5.79
CA ARG A 257 21.01 6.99 -5.42
C ARG A 257 21.76 7.67 -6.56
N ALA A 258 21.64 7.14 -7.79
CA ALA A 258 22.27 7.73 -8.95
C ALA A 258 21.79 9.17 -9.22
N GLN A 259 20.49 9.45 -9.06
CA GLN A 259 19.93 10.79 -9.20
C GLN A 259 20.44 11.77 -8.12
N ASN A 260 20.64 11.30 -6.88
CA ASN A 260 21.15 12.13 -5.80
C ASN A 260 22.63 12.51 -5.99
N ILE A 261 23.43 11.64 -6.59
CA ILE A 261 24.83 11.91 -6.92
C ILE A 261 24.93 12.95 -8.05
N SER A 262 23.96 12.95 -8.97
CA SER A 262 23.93 13.85 -10.15
C SER A 262 23.47 15.28 -9.84
N LYS A 263 22.98 15.56 -8.63
CA LYS A 263 22.65 16.92 -8.24
C LYS A 263 23.94 17.70 -7.96
N PRO A 264 24.20 18.82 -8.68
CA PRO A 264 25.37 19.63 -8.39
C PRO A 264 25.31 20.14 -6.93
N VAL A 265 26.41 19.98 -6.21
CA VAL A 265 26.57 20.58 -4.89
C VAL A 265 26.48 22.09 -5.08
N GLN A 266 25.40 22.72 -4.62
CA GLN A 266 25.32 24.16 -4.53
C GLN A 266 26.32 24.64 -3.45
N PHE A 267 27.49 25.11 -3.90
CA PHE A 267 28.40 25.81 -3.01
C PHE A 267 27.74 27.12 -2.58
N THR A 268 27.33 27.21 -1.33
CA THR A 268 27.01 28.49 -0.72
C THR A 268 28.34 29.22 -0.55
N PRO A 269 28.57 30.38 -1.19
CA PRO A 269 29.81 31.15 -0.97
C PRO A 269 29.91 31.52 0.49
N LEU A 270 31.06 31.28 1.11
CA LEU A 270 31.37 31.78 2.46
C LEU A 270 31.20 33.30 2.47
N PRO A 271 30.57 33.85 3.52
CA PRO A 271 30.46 35.28 3.65
C PRO A 271 31.89 35.88 3.66
N THR A 272 32.13 36.78 2.72
CA THR A 272 33.39 37.54 2.67
C THR A 272 33.54 38.30 3.97
N ALA A 273 34.59 37.99 4.72
CA ALA A 273 34.94 38.74 5.93
C ALA A 273 35.12 40.23 5.58
N ASN A 274 34.24 41.08 6.08
CA ASN A 274 34.43 42.52 6.00
C ASN A 274 35.74 42.88 6.68
N LYS A 275 36.67 43.43 5.91
CA LYS A 275 37.90 44.03 6.42
C LYS A 275 37.49 45.16 7.35
N TRP A 276 38.00 45.11 8.54
CA TRP A 276 37.97 46.19 9.50
C TRP A 276 38.60 47.46 8.89
N ASN A 277 37.87 48.58 8.89
CA ASN A 277 38.39 49.93 8.89
C ASN A 277 38.24 50.50 10.28
#